data_f0c48f428556d9fe13a3689513f718e9
#
_entry.id   f0c48f428556d9fe13a3689513f718e9
#
_cell.length_a   1.000
_cell.length_b   1.000
_cell.length_c   1.000
_cell.angle_alpha   90.00
_cell.angle_beta   90.00
_cell.angle_gamma   90.00
#
_symmetry.space_group_name_H-M   'P 1'
#
loop_
_entity.id
_entity.type
_entity.pdbx_description
1 polymer ?
#
loop_
_entity_poly.entity_id
_entity_poly.type
_entity_poly.pdbx_seq_one_letter_code
_entity_poly.pdbx_strand_id
1 'polypeptide(L)'
;MTVLPVTGPFTITATFGQQGPYWSKGHQGIDFVAPDRRVFCTCYGTVRLVSYDAKGWGYYVSVGDRDGRRHIFCHLKENSVTVKAGDPVTPLTVLGEMGATGNVTGLHLHYQLQQGNVVVDPAAYLGIPNRVGNYHSNDFQIKEKPVMTFRDQTEIPDWAQTAVQTVADQGLMVGDDQGKFRPNAPVTRAELAAVLERLLNR
;
A
#
# COMPACT_ATOMS: atom_id res chain seq x y z
N MET A 1 -4.19 -4.01 -5.60
CA MET A 1 -3.98 -4.88 -4.41
C MET A 1 -3.64 -3.98 -3.23
N THR A 2 -4.40 -4.05 -2.17
CA THR A 2 -4.13 -3.37 -0.91
C THR A 2 -3.61 -4.40 0.08
N VAL A 3 -2.52 -4.11 0.77
CA VAL A 3 -1.98 -4.97 1.82
C VAL A 3 -1.85 -4.19 3.11
N LEU A 4 -1.78 -4.89 4.23
CA LEU A 4 -1.58 -4.25 5.52
C LEU A 4 -0.15 -3.72 5.66
N PRO A 5 0.05 -2.63 6.42
CA PRO A 5 1.38 -2.10 6.68
C PRO A 5 2.19 -2.95 7.66
N VAL A 6 1.61 -4.01 8.21
CA VAL A 6 2.19 -4.97 9.18
C VAL A 6 1.88 -6.40 8.78
N THR A 7 2.69 -7.36 9.20
CA THR A 7 2.51 -8.80 8.93
C THR A 7 2.46 -9.61 10.22
N GLY A 8 1.85 -10.81 10.14
CA GLY A 8 1.69 -11.70 11.30
C GLY A 8 0.65 -11.17 12.30
N PRO A 9 0.80 -11.50 13.60
CA PRO A 9 -0.06 -10.99 14.65
C PRO A 9 0.21 -9.50 14.88
N PHE A 10 -0.86 -8.72 15.09
CA PHE A 10 -0.77 -7.29 15.40
C PHE A 10 -1.91 -6.84 16.30
N THR A 11 -1.74 -5.68 16.93
CA THR A 11 -2.74 -5.00 17.73
C THR A 11 -3.04 -3.65 17.10
N ILE A 12 -4.33 -3.32 16.93
CA ILE A 12 -4.78 -1.94 16.72
C ILE A 12 -4.91 -1.31 18.09
N THR A 13 -4.09 -0.29 18.39
CA THR A 13 -4.04 0.39 19.68
C THR A 13 -4.81 1.69 19.71
N ALA A 14 -4.99 2.35 18.55
CA ALA A 14 -5.85 3.51 18.37
C ALA A 14 -6.51 3.48 17.00
N THR A 15 -7.76 3.96 16.95
CA THR A 15 -8.61 3.89 15.75
C THR A 15 -8.79 5.25 15.10
N PHE A 16 -9.12 5.27 13.81
CA PHE A 16 -9.47 6.50 13.12
C PHE A 16 -10.68 7.16 13.75
N GLY A 17 -10.64 8.48 13.94
CA GLY A 17 -11.70 9.27 14.57
C GLY A 17 -11.79 9.14 16.08
N GLN A 18 -10.96 8.31 16.73
CA GLN A 18 -10.95 8.16 18.19
C GLN A 18 -10.72 9.51 18.87
N GLN A 19 -11.55 9.83 19.84
CA GLN A 19 -11.43 11.03 20.66
C GLN A 19 -10.51 10.79 21.86
N GLY A 20 -9.77 11.82 22.27
CA GLY A 20 -8.88 11.70 23.42
C GLY A 20 -8.09 12.98 23.66
N PRO A 21 -7.36 13.05 24.77
CA PRO A 21 -6.63 14.26 25.16
C PRO A 21 -5.52 14.65 24.17
N TYR A 22 -5.05 13.70 23.37
CA TYR A 22 -4.00 13.91 22.37
C TYR A 22 -4.57 14.25 20.98
N TRP A 23 -5.87 14.12 20.73
CA TRP A 23 -6.52 14.25 19.42
C TRP A 23 -7.72 15.18 19.45
N SER A 24 -7.48 16.50 19.50
CA SER A 24 -8.55 17.51 19.60
C SER A 24 -9.53 17.49 18.40
N LYS A 25 -9.08 16.94 17.25
CA LYS A 25 -9.90 16.78 16.04
C LYS A 25 -10.21 15.31 15.71
N GLY A 26 -10.01 14.41 16.68
CA GLY A 26 -10.01 12.97 16.48
C GLY A 26 -8.68 12.46 15.89
N HIS A 27 -8.40 11.19 16.17
CA HIS A 27 -7.21 10.50 15.66
C HIS A 27 -7.25 10.39 14.13
N GLN A 28 -6.22 10.87 13.46
CA GLN A 28 -6.21 11.00 11.99
C GLN A 28 -5.68 9.77 11.25
N GLY A 29 -5.51 8.66 11.94
CA GLY A 29 -4.99 7.42 11.36
C GLY A 29 -5.41 6.20 12.17
N ILE A 30 -4.69 5.12 11.98
CA ILE A 30 -4.75 3.90 12.79
C ILE A 30 -3.36 3.59 13.31
N ASP A 31 -3.29 3.23 14.60
CA ASP A 31 -2.04 2.85 15.24
C ASP A 31 -1.94 1.34 15.35
N PHE A 32 -0.82 0.80 14.84
CA PHE A 32 -0.49 -0.60 14.84
C PHE A 32 0.72 -0.90 15.73
N VAL A 33 0.64 -1.98 16.48
CA VAL A 33 1.78 -2.60 17.18
C VAL A 33 1.88 -4.05 16.73
N ALA A 34 3.07 -4.48 16.32
CA ALA A 34 3.33 -5.85 15.89
C ALA A 34 4.72 -6.33 16.38
N PRO A 35 4.89 -7.64 16.67
CA PRO A 35 6.19 -8.23 16.97
C PRO A 35 7.19 -8.07 15.81
N ASP A 36 6.73 -8.28 14.57
CA ASP A 36 7.49 -7.92 13.37
C ASP A 36 7.40 -6.41 13.20
N ARG A 37 8.52 -5.73 13.43
CA ARG A 37 8.59 -4.26 13.40
C ARG A 37 8.74 -3.67 12.01
N ARG A 38 8.89 -4.48 10.97
CA ARG A 38 8.97 -3.99 9.61
C ARG A 38 7.66 -3.31 9.22
N VAL A 39 7.79 -2.17 8.55
CA VAL A 39 6.67 -1.42 8.02
C VAL A 39 6.66 -1.59 6.51
N PHE A 40 5.53 -2.05 5.99
CA PHE A 40 5.36 -2.37 4.58
C PHE A 40 4.51 -1.33 3.87
N CYS A 41 4.85 -1.05 2.62
CA CYS A 41 4.00 -0.24 1.75
C CYS A 41 2.68 -0.96 1.48
N THR A 42 1.58 -0.21 1.46
CA THR A 42 0.22 -0.74 1.32
C THR A 42 -0.31 -0.66 -0.11
N CYS A 43 0.42 -0.05 -1.04
CA CYS A 43 -0.04 0.26 -2.39
C CYS A 43 1.09 0.22 -3.42
N TYR A 44 0.72 0.20 -4.70
CA TYR A 44 1.61 0.59 -5.79
C TYR A 44 1.69 2.11 -5.85
N GLY A 45 2.89 2.67 -5.86
CA GLY A 45 3.04 4.12 -5.85
C GLY A 45 4.48 4.60 -6.00
N THR A 46 4.67 5.86 -5.67
CA THR A 46 5.99 6.51 -5.63
C THR A 46 6.18 7.18 -4.29
N VAL A 47 7.34 7.02 -3.67
CA VAL A 47 7.71 7.75 -2.46
C VAL A 47 7.74 9.25 -2.78
N ARG A 48 6.88 10.01 -2.12
CA ARG A 48 6.78 11.47 -2.30
C ARG A 48 7.74 12.21 -1.39
N LEU A 49 7.91 11.70 -0.18
CA LEU A 49 8.70 12.38 0.84
C LEU A 49 9.20 11.36 1.88
N VAL A 50 10.44 11.51 2.29
CA VAL A 50 11.03 10.95 3.52
C VAL A 50 11.48 12.13 4.34
N SER A 51 11.01 12.26 5.58
CA SER A 51 11.29 13.44 6.41
C SER A 51 11.18 13.15 7.91
N TYR A 52 11.47 14.15 8.71
CA TYR A 52 11.38 14.10 10.16
C TYR A 52 10.59 15.29 10.72
N ASP A 53 9.60 15.00 11.56
CA ASP A 53 8.81 15.99 12.31
C ASP A 53 8.88 15.69 13.82
N ALA A 54 9.70 16.44 14.52
CA ALA A 54 9.95 16.23 15.96
C ALA A 54 8.71 16.43 16.83
N LYS A 55 7.74 17.26 16.39
CA LYS A 55 6.55 17.63 17.18
C LYS A 55 5.29 16.85 16.80
N GLY A 56 5.38 16.03 15.76
CA GLY A 56 4.27 15.24 15.25
C GLY A 56 4.73 13.85 14.84
N TRP A 57 4.86 13.61 13.55
CA TRP A 57 5.02 12.30 12.91
C TRP A 57 6.37 11.58 13.14
N GLY A 58 7.38 12.22 13.74
CA GLY A 58 8.71 11.64 13.86
C GLY A 58 9.35 11.41 12.49
N TYR A 59 10.12 10.35 12.34
CA TYR A 59 10.55 9.88 11.02
C TYR A 59 9.34 9.28 10.29
N TYR A 60 9.13 9.72 9.07
CA TYR A 60 7.99 9.26 8.27
C TYR A 60 8.31 9.14 6.79
N VAL A 61 7.57 8.24 6.14
CA VAL A 61 7.56 8.05 4.68
C VAL A 61 6.17 8.38 4.17
N SER A 62 6.10 9.15 3.08
CA SER A 62 4.86 9.45 2.37
C SER A 62 4.92 8.88 0.96
N VAL A 63 3.92 8.08 0.59
CA VAL A 63 3.76 7.44 -0.72
C VAL A 63 2.52 8.00 -1.40
N GLY A 64 2.64 8.40 -2.66
CA GLY A 64 1.49 8.72 -3.50
C GLY A 64 1.11 7.52 -4.37
N ASP A 65 -0.14 7.11 -4.32
CA ASP A 65 -0.68 6.08 -5.21
C ASP A 65 -1.20 6.68 -6.53
N ARG A 66 -1.67 5.82 -7.43
CA ARG A 66 -2.20 6.23 -8.74
C ARG A 66 -3.58 6.89 -8.66
N ASP A 67 -4.32 6.60 -7.58
CA ASP A 67 -5.66 7.15 -7.36
C ASP A 67 -5.62 8.54 -6.68
N GLY A 68 -4.42 9.13 -6.56
CA GLY A 68 -4.21 10.43 -5.94
C GLY A 68 -4.27 10.40 -4.41
N ARG A 69 -4.22 9.21 -3.79
CA ARG A 69 -4.14 9.11 -2.34
C ARG A 69 -2.71 9.28 -1.87
N ARG A 70 -2.58 9.79 -0.67
CA ARG A 70 -1.32 9.91 0.06
C ARG A 70 -1.35 9.00 1.27
N HIS A 71 -0.45 8.02 1.30
CA HIS A 71 -0.22 7.08 2.39
C HIS A 71 0.94 7.60 3.23
N ILE A 72 0.75 7.73 4.53
CA ILE A 72 1.76 8.30 5.44
C ILE A 72 2.03 7.28 6.54
N PHE A 73 3.29 6.88 6.67
CA PHE A 73 3.80 5.90 7.62
C PHE A 73 4.70 6.61 8.61
N CYS A 74 4.23 6.78 9.85
CA CYS A 74 4.84 7.65 10.84
C CYS A 74 5.49 6.89 12.00
N HIS A 75 6.26 7.65 12.82
CA HIS A 75 6.94 7.19 14.01
C HIS A 75 7.98 6.11 13.76
N LEU A 76 8.53 6.09 12.53
CA LEU A 76 9.55 5.12 12.15
C LEU A 76 10.79 5.27 13.04
N LYS A 77 11.50 4.17 13.22
CA LYS A 77 12.75 4.12 13.95
C LYS A 77 13.81 4.91 13.18
N GLU A 78 14.61 5.67 13.91
CA GLU A 78 15.73 6.42 13.35
C GLU A 78 16.70 5.49 12.60
N ASN A 79 17.16 5.94 11.43
CA ASN A 79 18.07 5.20 10.55
C ASN A 79 17.52 3.86 10.01
N SER A 80 16.20 3.61 10.09
CA SER A 80 15.59 2.39 9.58
C SER A 80 14.96 2.52 8.20
N VAL A 81 14.75 3.75 7.71
CA VAL A 81 14.12 3.98 6.42
C VAL A 81 14.97 3.46 5.27
N THR A 82 14.39 2.63 4.42
CA THR A 82 15.08 1.90 3.34
C THR A 82 14.83 2.49 1.95
N VAL A 83 13.99 3.53 1.86
CA VAL A 83 13.57 4.17 0.59
C VAL A 83 13.87 5.66 0.61
N LYS A 84 13.87 6.30 -0.57
CA LYS A 84 14.04 7.74 -0.74
C LYS A 84 12.95 8.32 -1.65
N ALA A 85 12.79 9.65 -1.62
CA ALA A 85 11.88 10.34 -2.52
C ALA A 85 12.19 10.03 -3.99
N GLY A 86 11.16 9.72 -4.76
CA GLY A 86 11.23 9.30 -6.16
C GLY A 86 11.26 7.79 -6.36
N ASP A 87 11.55 6.98 -5.34
CA ASP A 87 11.58 5.53 -5.49
C ASP A 87 10.18 4.98 -5.82
N PRO A 88 10.04 4.09 -6.83
CA PRO A 88 8.83 3.32 -7.04
C PRO A 88 8.72 2.27 -5.94
N VAL A 89 7.49 2.09 -5.42
CA VAL A 89 7.19 1.09 -4.39
C VAL A 89 5.98 0.26 -4.79
N THR A 90 5.97 -0.97 -4.32
CA THR A 90 4.88 -1.93 -4.48
C THR A 90 4.35 -2.33 -3.12
N PRO A 91 3.17 -2.96 -3.04
CA PRO A 91 2.74 -3.64 -1.83
C PRO A 91 3.84 -4.58 -1.33
N LEU A 92 4.06 -4.60 -0.01
CA LEU A 92 5.12 -5.34 0.68
C LEU A 92 6.56 -4.80 0.50
N THR A 93 6.79 -3.71 -0.22
CA THR A 93 8.08 -3.00 -0.13
C THR A 93 8.29 -2.58 1.32
N VAL A 94 9.40 -2.99 1.93
CA VAL A 94 9.76 -2.54 3.29
C VAL A 94 10.13 -1.06 3.22
N LEU A 95 9.49 -0.23 4.03
CA LEU A 95 9.75 1.22 4.11
C LEU A 95 10.69 1.59 5.25
N GLY A 96 10.72 0.76 6.30
CA GLY A 96 11.52 0.98 7.49
C GLY A 96 11.04 0.08 8.63
N GLU A 97 11.40 0.43 9.86
CA GLU A 97 10.96 -0.25 11.08
C GLU A 97 10.06 0.67 11.92
N MET A 98 9.10 0.08 12.59
CA MET A 98 8.27 0.70 13.63
C MET A 98 9.15 1.22 14.76
N GLY A 99 8.92 2.45 15.20
CA GLY A 99 9.70 3.11 16.24
C GLY A 99 8.84 3.88 17.24
N ALA A 100 9.46 4.86 17.87
CA ALA A 100 8.82 5.75 18.84
C ALA A 100 9.36 7.18 18.68
N THR A 101 9.50 7.65 17.45
CA THR A 101 10.02 8.99 17.13
C THR A 101 8.88 10.00 16.97
N GLY A 102 9.16 11.28 17.22
CA GLY A 102 8.16 12.34 17.21
C GLY A 102 7.36 12.44 18.51
N ASN A 103 6.10 12.88 18.41
CA ASN A 103 5.22 13.07 19.57
C ASN A 103 4.41 11.80 19.86
N VAL A 104 4.99 10.86 20.61
CA VAL A 104 4.40 9.56 20.92
C VAL A 104 4.60 9.14 22.37
N THR A 105 3.75 8.25 22.86
CA THR A 105 3.83 7.67 24.22
C THR A 105 4.51 6.30 24.23
N GLY A 106 4.72 5.68 23.08
CA GLY A 106 5.32 4.36 22.97
C GLY A 106 5.55 3.94 21.53
N LEU A 107 6.12 2.75 21.34
CA LEU A 107 6.43 2.17 20.04
C LEU A 107 5.16 1.77 19.32
N HIS A 108 4.91 2.32 18.13
CA HIS A 108 3.84 1.95 17.21
C HIS A 108 4.10 2.48 15.81
N LEU A 109 3.36 1.99 14.83
CA LEU A 109 3.18 2.61 13.53
C LEU A 109 1.88 3.40 13.54
N HIS A 110 1.94 4.71 13.29
CA HIS A 110 0.77 5.48 12.91
C HIS A 110 0.66 5.47 11.38
N TYR A 111 -0.44 4.93 10.86
CA TYR A 111 -0.74 4.93 9.43
C TYR A 111 -1.91 5.85 9.12
N GLN A 112 -1.66 6.86 8.29
CA GLN A 112 -2.65 7.85 7.87
C GLN A 112 -2.88 7.80 6.37
N LEU A 113 -4.13 7.98 5.95
CA LEU A 113 -4.52 8.06 4.54
C LEU A 113 -5.15 9.42 4.24
N GLN A 114 -4.78 10.02 3.11
CA GLN A 114 -5.37 11.26 2.61
C GLN A 114 -5.85 11.07 1.17
N GLN A 115 -7.01 11.67 0.85
CA GLN A 115 -7.50 11.84 -0.53
C GLN A 115 -7.48 13.34 -0.82
N GLY A 116 -6.58 13.79 -1.68
CA GLY A 116 -6.28 15.21 -1.80
C GLY A 116 -5.80 15.79 -0.47
N ASN A 117 -6.50 16.81 0.04
CA ASN A 117 -6.21 17.45 1.34
C ASN A 117 -7.09 16.91 2.49
N VAL A 118 -7.91 15.90 2.25
CA VAL A 118 -8.82 15.35 3.26
C VAL A 118 -8.24 14.06 3.83
N VAL A 119 -8.18 13.98 5.16
CA VAL A 119 -7.85 12.74 5.87
C VAL A 119 -9.07 11.82 5.83
N VAL A 120 -8.87 10.57 5.41
CA VAL A 120 -9.92 9.56 5.25
C VAL A 120 -9.62 8.35 6.11
N ASP A 121 -10.66 7.55 6.42
CA ASP A 121 -10.53 6.35 7.25
C ASP A 121 -9.62 5.31 6.59
N PRO A 122 -8.44 5.02 7.17
CA PRO A 122 -7.54 4.00 6.64
C PRO A 122 -8.08 2.58 6.79
N ALA A 123 -8.95 2.31 7.76
CA ALA A 123 -9.51 0.99 8.00
C ALA A 123 -10.36 0.52 6.82
N ALA A 124 -11.19 1.41 6.27
CA ALA A 124 -12.00 1.13 5.10
C ALA A 124 -11.13 0.79 3.87
N TYR A 125 -10.02 1.52 3.70
CA TYR A 125 -9.05 1.26 2.63
C TYR A 125 -8.34 -0.09 2.80
N LEU A 126 -7.92 -0.40 4.03
CA LEU A 126 -7.20 -1.64 4.36
C LEU A 126 -8.11 -2.86 4.46
N GLY A 127 -9.43 -2.68 4.48
CA GLY A 127 -10.40 -3.78 4.66
C GLY A 127 -10.34 -4.40 6.07
N ILE A 128 -10.01 -3.60 7.09
CA ILE A 128 -9.90 -4.04 8.50
C ILE A 128 -10.94 -3.34 9.37
N PRO A 129 -11.27 -3.89 10.56
CA PRO A 129 -12.12 -3.20 11.51
C PRO A 129 -11.49 -1.91 12.05
N ASN A 130 -12.23 -0.81 12.09
CA ASN A 130 -11.84 0.39 12.83
C ASN A 130 -12.15 0.21 14.32
N ARG A 131 -11.47 -0.75 14.95
CA ARG A 131 -11.69 -1.13 16.36
C ARG A 131 -10.39 -1.60 17.02
N VAL A 132 -10.12 -1.12 18.23
CA VAL A 132 -9.02 -1.61 19.09
C VAL A 132 -9.18 -3.12 19.32
N GLY A 133 -8.08 -3.86 19.20
CA GLY A 133 -8.09 -5.30 19.39
C GLY A 133 -6.86 -5.99 18.81
N ASN A 134 -6.75 -7.28 19.07
CA ASN A 134 -5.71 -8.15 18.55
C ASN A 134 -6.21 -8.86 17.29
N TYR A 135 -5.37 -8.90 16.28
CA TYR A 135 -5.68 -9.42 14.96
C TYR A 135 -4.50 -10.20 14.39
N HIS A 136 -4.73 -10.89 13.30
CA HIS A 136 -3.67 -11.47 12.49
C HIS A 136 -3.82 -11.02 11.03
N SER A 137 -2.71 -10.69 10.37
CA SER A 137 -2.75 -10.18 8.99
C SER A 137 -3.43 -11.14 8.01
N ASN A 138 -3.36 -12.45 8.27
CA ASN A 138 -4.01 -13.48 7.45
C ASN A 138 -5.55 -13.38 7.49
N ASP A 139 -6.14 -12.80 8.55
CA ASP A 139 -7.60 -12.66 8.69
C ASP A 139 -8.15 -11.62 7.70
N PHE A 140 -7.29 -10.74 7.20
CA PHE A 140 -7.61 -9.62 6.32
C PHE A 140 -6.92 -9.72 4.97
N GLN A 141 -6.35 -10.87 4.64
CA GLN A 141 -5.91 -11.10 3.28
C GLN A 141 -7.14 -10.93 2.39
N ILE A 142 -7.18 -9.80 1.70
CA ILE A 142 -8.11 -9.61 0.60
C ILE A 142 -7.95 -10.87 -0.23
N LYS A 143 -9.04 -11.64 -0.40
CA LYS A 143 -9.05 -12.76 -1.34
C LYS A 143 -8.38 -12.21 -2.58
N GLU A 144 -7.19 -12.70 -2.86
CA GLU A 144 -6.46 -12.30 -4.06
C GLU A 144 -7.49 -12.33 -5.16
N LYS A 145 -7.71 -11.17 -5.81
CA LYS A 145 -8.37 -11.21 -7.11
C LYS A 145 -7.57 -12.29 -7.83
N PRO A 146 -8.20 -13.38 -8.31
CA PRO A 146 -7.45 -14.53 -8.78
C PRO A 146 -6.33 -13.98 -9.66
N VAL A 147 -5.09 -14.29 -9.27
CA VAL A 147 -3.91 -13.94 -10.07
C VAL A 147 -4.26 -14.45 -11.45
N MET A 148 -4.41 -13.55 -12.43
CA MET A 148 -4.70 -13.99 -13.78
C MET A 148 -3.50 -14.80 -14.24
N THR A 149 -3.58 -16.11 -14.05
CA THR A 149 -2.57 -17.04 -14.51
C THR A 149 -2.83 -17.30 -15.99
N PHE A 150 -1.95 -16.82 -16.82
CA PHE A 150 -1.99 -17.15 -18.24
C PHE A 150 -1.45 -18.56 -18.45
N ARG A 151 -2.04 -19.31 -19.39
CA ARG A 151 -1.60 -20.67 -19.71
C ARG A 151 -0.17 -20.75 -20.24
N ASP A 152 0.33 -19.64 -20.78
CA ASP A 152 1.68 -19.45 -21.29
C ASP A 152 2.56 -18.58 -20.35
N GLN A 153 2.25 -18.58 -19.07
CA GLN A 153 2.97 -17.78 -18.08
C GLN A 153 4.47 -18.07 -18.04
N THR A 154 4.86 -19.30 -18.32
CA THR A 154 6.28 -19.72 -18.40
C THR A 154 7.02 -19.13 -19.60
N GLU A 155 6.29 -18.62 -20.60
CA GLU A 155 6.85 -17.94 -21.78
C GLU A 155 7.07 -16.45 -21.52
N ILE A 156 6.55 -15.90 -20.40
CA ILE A 156 6.74 -14.50 -20.03
C ILE A 156 8.15 -14.35 -19.46
N PRO A 157 9.02 -13.54 -20.06
CA PRO A 157 10.37 -13.31 -19.55
C PRO A 157 10.35 -12.74 -18.13
N ASP A 158 11.30 -13.10 -17.27
CA ASP A 158 11.36 -12.68 -15.86
C ASP A 158 11.29 -11.17 -15.70
N TRP A 159 11.94 -10.39 -16.55
CA TRP A 159 11.89 -8.92 -16.52
C TRP A 159 10.50 -8.36 -16.80
N ALA A 160 9.62 -9.10 -17.50
CA ALA A 160 8.28 -8.65 -17.87
C ALA A 160 7.20 -9.15 -16.92
N GLN A 161 7.44 -10.16 -16.09
CA GLN A 161 6.42 -10.81 -15.23
C GLN A 161 5.65 -9.80 -14.38
N THR A 162 6.35 -8.91 -13.68
CA THR A 162 5.71 -7.88 -12.85
C THR A 162 4.85 -6.91 -13.68
N ALA A 163 5.31 -6.51 -14.85
CA ALA A 163 4.57 -5.60 -15.73
C ALA A 163 3.30 -6.28 -16.27
N VAL A 164 3.42 -7.53 -16.73
CA VAL A 164 2.29 -8.32 -17.23
C VAL A 164 1.25 -8.54 -16.14
N GLN A 165 1.68 -8.92 -14.93
CA GLN A 165 0.78 -9.08 -13.81
C GLN A 165 0.07 -7.76 -13.48
N THR A 166 0.80 -6.64 -13.46
CA THR A 166 0.23 -5.32 -13.18
C THR A 166 -0.86 -4.93 -14.17
N VAL A 167 -0.62 -5.09 -15.48
CA VAL A 167 -1.63 -4.71 -16.50
C VAL A 167 -2.80 -5.68 -16.55
N ALA A 168 -2.59 -6.95 -16.21
CA ALA A 168 -3.63 -7.96 -16.08
C ALA A 168 -4.54 -7.67 -14.87
N ASP A 169 -3.97 -7.44 -13.68
CA ASP A 169 -4.70 -7.12 -12.45
C ASP A 169 -5.53 -5.84 -12.60
N GLN A 170 -5.04 -4.92 -13.40
CA GLN A 170 -5.76 -3.69 -13.72
C GLN A 170 -6.80 -3.86 -14.83
N GLY A 171 -6.93 -5.06 -15.43
CA GLY A 171 -7.84 -5.31 -16.55
C GLY A 171 -7.50 -4.52 -17.82
N LEU A 172 -6.26 -3.99 -17.91
CA LEU A 172 -5.79 -3.29 -19.11
C LEU A 172 -5.50 -4.28 -20.24
N MET A 173 -4.87 -5.41 -19.89
CA MET A 173 -4.61 -6.54 -20.79
C MET A 173 -5.13 -7.83 -20.14
N VAL A 174 -5.94 -8.59 -20.84
CA VAL A 174 -6.71 -9.72 -20.26
C VAL A 174 -6.43 -11.07 -20.93
N GLY A 175 -5.43 -11.19 -21.76
CA GLY A 175 -5.20 -12.41 -22.53
C GLY A 175 -6.25 -12.69 -23.61
N ASP A 176 -6.03 -13.76 -24.37
CA ASP A 176 -6.95 -14.20 -25.43
C ASP A 176 -8.03 -15.17 -24.90
N ASP A 177 -8.94 -15.60 -25.80
CA ASP A 177 -10.05 -16.53 -25.48
C ASP A 177 -9.57 -17.92 -25.00
N GLN A 178 -8.28 -18.23 -25.20
CA GLN A 178 -7.65 -19.45 -24.71
C GLN A 178 -6.96 -19.25 -23.36
N GLY A 179 -7.00 -18.03 -22.79
CA GLY A 179 -6.34 -17.68 -21.54
C GLY A 179 -4.82 -17.54 -21.68
N LYS A 180 -4.30 -17.17 -22.86
CA LYS A 180 -2.90 -16.91 -23.10
C LYS A 180 -2.61 -15.41 -23.20
N PHE A 181 -1.49 -14.97 -22.65
CA PHE A 181 -1.00 -13.59 -22.77
C PHE A 181 -0.31 -13.32 -24.09
N ARG A 182 0.35 -14.33 -24.67
CA ARG A 182 1.14 -14.28 -25.89
C ARG A 182 2.27 -13.23 -25.84
N PRO A 183 3.21 -13.35 -24.88
CA PRO A 183 4.20 -12.30 -24.60
C PRO A 183 5.10 -11.94 -25.76
N ASN A 184 5.27 -12.85 -26.72
CA ASN A 184 6.14 -12.70 -27.88
C ASN A 184 5.37 -12.40 -29.19
N ALA A 185 4.02 -12.25 -29.14
CA ALA A 185 3.24 -11.94 -30.31
C ALA A 185 3.26 -10.43 -30.62
N PRO A 186 3.24 -10.02 -31.91
CA PRO A 186 3.04 -8.63 -32.26
C PRO A 186 1.67 -8.13 -31.77
N VAL A 187 1.65 -6.92 -31.22
CA VAL A 187 0.39 -6.27 -30.84
C VAL A 187 -0.23 -5.59 -32.08
N THR A 188 -1.50 -5.81 -32.31
CA THR A 188 -2.23 -5.14 -33.40
C THR A 188 -2.60 -3.71 -32.99
N ARG A 189 -2.88 -2.84 -33.99
CA ARG A 189 -3.38 -1.48 -33.74
C ARG A 189 -4.71 -1.49 -32.98
N ALA A 190 -5.59 -2.48 -33.21
CA ALA A 190 -6.87 -2.62 -32.54
C ALA A 190 -6.68 -3.02 -31.07
N GLU A 191 -5.80 -3.96 -30.76
CA GLU A 191 -5.48 -4.35 -29.39
C GLU A 191 -4.84 -3.19 -28.62
N LEU A 192 -3.91 -2.44 -29.23
CA LEU A 192 -3.33 -1.26 -28.61
C LEU A 192 -4.40 -0.17 -28.34
N ALA A 193 -5.29 0.08 -29.28
CA ALA A 193 -6.38 1.05 -29.12
C ALA A 193 -7.30 0.66 -27.95
N ALA A 194 -7.64 -0.61 -27.81
CA ALA A 194 -8.45 -1.11 -26.70
C ALA A 194 -7.74 -0.95 -25.33
N VAL A 195 -6.43 -1.16 -25.28
CA VAL A 195 -5.63 -0.92 -24.05
C VAL A 195 -5.61 0.57 -23.70
N LEU A 196 -5.39 1.44 -24.67
CA LEU A 196 -5.38 2.90 -24.48
C LEU A 196 -6.76 3.41 -24.05
N GLU A 197 -7.85 2.93 -24.65
CA GLU A 197 -9.22 3.28 -24.24
C GLU A 197 -9.46 2.93 -22.77
N ARG A 198 -9.12 1.70 -22.35
CA ARG A 198 -9.25 1.28 -20.95
C ARG A 198 -8.39 2.11 -19.99
N LEU A 199 -7.27 2.64 -20.47
CA LEU A 199 -6.39 3.50 -19.69
C LEU A 199 -6.96 4.92 -19.54
N LEU A 200 -7.62 5.44 -20.56
CA LEU A 200 -8.18 6.81 -20.59
C LEU A 200 -9.52 6.92 -19.87
N ASN A 201 -10.27 5.82 -19.75
CA ASN A 201 -11.60 5.76 -19.11
C ASN A 201 -11.53 5.37 -17.62
N ARG A 202 -10.41 5.62 -16.95
CA ARG A 202 -10.20 5.37 -15.52
C ARG A 202 -10.25 6.61 -14.67
#